data_a0cd1c2524b9a61b8a44c4495d73e4d9
#
_entry.id   a0cd1c2524b9a61b8a44c4495d73e4d9
#
_cell.length_a   1.000
_cell.length_b   1.000
_cell.length_c   1.000
_cell.angle_alpha   90.00
_cell.angle_beta   90.00
_cell.angle_gamma   90.00
#
_symmetry.space_group_name_H-M   'P 1'
#
loop_
_entity.id
_entity.type
_entity.pdbx_description
1 polymer ?
#
loop_
_entity_poly.entity_id
_entity_poly.type
_entity_poly.pdbx_seq_one_letter_code
_entity_poly.pdbx_strand_id
1 'polypeptide(L)'
;MYAQGGDLIVLAPVSAGAELLADGNIHVYAPMRGRALAGIKGNLKARIFCQQMGAELLSIAGHYKVAEDLRRDPLLGEAVHVSLSGDVLNITRL
;
A
#
# COMPACT_ATOMS: atom_id res chain seq x y z
N MET A 1 2.07 -0.17 13.00
CA MET A 1 2.45 -1.59 12.88
C MET A 1 3.61 -1.71 11.92
N TYR A 2 4.67 -2.39 12.30
CA TYR A 2 5.89 -2.49 11.49
C TYR A 2 6.39 -3.93 11.44
N ALA A 3 6.60 -4.44 10.23
CA ALA A 3 7.22 -5.74 10.00
C ALA A 3 8.68 -5.54 9.60
N GLN A 4 9.57 -5.68 10.57
CA GLN A 4 11.00 -5.54 10.36
C GLN A 4 11.57 -6.79 9.69
N GLY A 5 12.29 -6.58 8.59
CA GLY A 5 12.95 -7.66 7.85
C GLY A 5 12.01 -8.57 7.07
N GLY A 6 10.74 -8.21 6.93
CA GLY A 6 9.78 -9.09 6.28
C GLY A 6 8.53 -8.39 5.77
N ASP A 7 7.52 -9.20 5.49
CA ASP A 7 6.23 -8.75 4.98
C ASP A 7 5.23 -8.56 6.12
N LEU A 8 4.28 -7.67 5.91
CA LEU A 8 3.18 -7.45 6.84
C LEU A 8 1.89 -7.94 6.20
N ILE A 9 1.19 -8.83 6.90
CA ILE A 9 -0.09 -9.37 6.45
C ILE A 9 -1.15 -8.97 7.45
N VAL A 10 -2.17 -8.25 6.98
CA VAL A 10 -3.24 -7.73 7.81
C VAL A 10 -4.57 -8.31 7.35
N LEU A 11 -5.29 -8.94 8.28
CA LEU A 11 -6.56 -9.62 8.01
C LEU A 11 -7.77 -8.84 8.56
N ALA A 12 -7.54 -7.65 9.09
CA ALA A 12 -8.58 -6.80 9.65
C ALA A 12 -8.59 -5.44 8.96
N PRO A 13 -9.73 -4.72 8.97
CA PRO A 13 -9.78 -3.38 8.40
C PRO A 13 -8.73 -2.45 8.99
N VAL A 14 -8.14 -1.64 8.13
CA VAL A 14 -7.15 -0.62 8.51
C VAL A 14 -7.84 0.73 8.48
N SER A 15 -8.04 1.32 9.65
CA SER A 15 -8.78 2.57 9.79
C SER A 15 -7.98 3.77 9.30
N ALA A 16 -8.70 4.85 8.98
CA ALA A 16 -8.07 6.13 8.68
C ALA A 16 -7.15 6.54 9.85
N GLY A 17 -5.98 7.04 9.51
CA GLY A 17 -4.97 7.44 10.50
C GLY A 17 -4.05 6.32 10.95
N ALA A 18 -4.42 5.05 10.74
CA ALA A 18 -3.54 3.92 11.06
C ALA A 18 -2.42 3.84 10.03
N GLU A 19 -1.25 3.37 10.48
CA GLU A 19 -0.06 3.32 9.62
C GLU A 19 0.54 1.92 9.65
N LEU A 20 0.78 1.36 8.47
CA LEU A 20 1.41 0.06 8.27
C LEU A 20 2.78 0.28 7.61
N LEU A 21 3.81 -0.33 8.18
CA LEU A 21 5.17 -0.26 7.64
C LEU A 21 5.74 -1.66 7.51
N ALA A 22 6.47 -1.90 6.42
CA ALA A 22 7.17 -3.16 6.23
C ALA A 22 8.47 -2.93 5.45
N ASP A 23 9.50 -3.72 5.79
CA ASP A 23 10.73 -3.72 4.99
C ASP A 23 10.47 -4.40 3.65
N GLY A 24 9.58 -5.38 3.62
CA GLY A 24 9.14 -6.08 2.42
C GLY A 24 7.77 -5.62 1.93
N ASN A 25 6.90 -6.58 1.63
CA ASN A 25 5.58 -6.34 1.07
C ASN A 25 4.52 -6.11 2.15
N ILE A 26 3.40 -5.51 1.75
CA ILE A 26 2.23 -5.35 2.62
C ILE A 26 1.02 -5.98 1.93
N HIS A 27 0.30 -6.84 2.66
CA HIS A 27 -0.93 -7.47 2.19
C HIS A 27 -2.06 -7.09 3.15
N VAL A 28 -3.10 -6.45 2.63
CA VAL A 28 -4.28 -6.09 3.42
C VAL A 28 -5.49 -6.78 2.83
N TYR A 29 -5.98 -7.83 3.50
CA TYR A 29 -7.13 -8.62 3.03
C TYR A 29 -8.41 -8.15 3.70
N ALA A 30 -8.62 -6.83 3.73
CA ALA A 30 -9.75 -6.15 4.32
C ALA A 30 -9.78 -4.70 3.79
N PRO A 31 -10.79 -3.90 4.11
CA PRO A 31 -10.78 -2.49 3.70
C PRO A 31 -9.55 -1.77 4.21
N MET A 32 -8.86 -1.07 3.30
CA MET A 32 -7.65 -0.31 3.60
C MET A 32 -7.94 1.18 3.48
N ARG A 33 -8.00 1.88 4.62
CA ARG A 33 -8.30 3.31 4.68
C ARG A 33 -7.20 4.14 5.33
N GLY A 34 -6.14 3.49 5.76
CA GLY A 34 -5.00 4.12 6.40
C GLY A 34 -3.84 4.35 5.46
N ARG A 35 -2.64 4.23 5.99
CA ARG A 35 -1.39 4.47 5.27
C ARG A 35 -0.58 3.18 5.21
N ALA A 36 -0.06 2.84 4.04
CA ALA A 36 0.79 1.66 3.86
C ALA A 36 2.10 2.07 3.21
N LEU A 37 3.20 1.77 3.89
CA LEU A 37 4.55 2.07 3.42
C LEU A 37 5.36 0.77 3.37
N ALA A 38 5.51 0.23 2.17
CA ALA A 38 6.28 -0.98 1.90
C ALA A 38 7.70 -0.63 1.46
N GLY A 39 8.62 -1.58 1.62
CA GLY A 39 9.99 -1.40 1.17
C GLY A 39 10.66 -0.20 1.81
N ILE A 40 10.42 0.08 3.09
CA ILE A 40 10.83 1.34 3.73
C ILE A 40 12.34 1.51 3.82
N LYS A 41 13.12 0.43 3.64
CA LYS A 41 14.58 0.50 3.60
C LYS A 41 15.12 0.57 2.17
N GLY A 42 14.27 0.88 1.20
CA GLY A 42 14.68 1.08 -0.18
C GLY A 42 14.46 -0.09 -1.12
N ASN A 43 13.67 -1.09 -0.71
CA ASN A 43 13.36 -2.23 -1.59
C ASN A 43 12.40 -1.82 -2.70
N LEU A 44 12.94 -1.60 -3.90
CA LEU A 44 12.17 -1.17 -5.07
C LEU A 44 11.25 -2.27 -5.62
N LYS A 45 11.44 -3.51 -5.19
CA LYS A 45 10.62 -4.65 -5.62
C LYS A 45 9.46 -4.93 -4.67
N ALA A 46 9.39 -4.20 -3.56
CA ALA A 46 8.29 -4.35 -2.61
C ALA A 46 6.95 -4.03 -3.28
N ARG A 47 5.90 -4.67 -2.81
CA ARG A 47 4.55 -4.54 -3.37
C ARG A 47 3.53 -4.38 -2.27
N ILE A 48 2.40 -3.78 -2.62
CA ILE A 48 1.27 -3.64 -1.71
C ILE A 48 0.06 -4.29 -2.39
N PHE A 49 -0.63 -5.15 -1.63
CA PHE A 49 -1.85 -5.80 -2.09
C PHE A 49 -2.98 -5.37 -1.16
N CYS A 50 -4.04 -4.80 -1.70
CA CYS A 50 -5.21 -4.38 -0.93
C CYS A 50 -6.45 -5.03 -1.52
N GLN A 51 -7.28 -5.63 -0.67
CA GLN A 51 -8.55 -6.21 -1.10
C GLN A 51 -9.57 -5.12 -1.44
N GLN A 52 -9.53 -3.99 -0.74
CA GLN A 52 -10.41 -2.86 -0.99
C GLN A 52 -9.62 -1.56 -0.76
N MET A 53 -9.22 -0.92 -1.83
CA MET A 53 -8.33 0.23 -1.77
C MET A 53 -9.09 1.52 -1.48
N GLY A 54 -8.80 2.14 -0.35
CA GLY A 54 -9.32 3.45 0.05
C GLY A 54 -8.30 4.20 0.88
N ALA A 55 -7.01 3.97 0.60
CA ALA A 55 -5.90 4.44 1.42
C ALA A 55 -5.73 5.95 1.40
N GLU A 56 -5.17 6.47 2.49
CA GLU A 56 -4.73 7.86 2.59
C GLU A 56 -3.36 8.05 1.96
N LEU A 57 -2.54 7.01 2.01
CA LEU A 57 -1.18 7.03 1.46
C LEU A 57 -0.76 5.61 1.10
N LEU A 58 -0.19 5.45 -0.08
CA LEU A 58 0.51 4.23 -0.49
C LEU A 58 1.92 4.62 -0.90
N SER A 59 2.91 3.92 -0.35
CA SER A 59 4.32 4.21 -0.61
C SER A 59 5.09 2.91 -0.80
N ILE A 60 6.01 2.90 -1.77
CA ILE A 60 6.98 1.82 -1.97
C ILE A 60 8.36 2.46 -2.12
N ALA A 61 9.28 2.10 -1.23
CA ALA A 61 10.67 2.58 -1.26
C ALA A 61 10.76 4.10 -1.37
N GLY A 62 9.86 4.83 -0.69
CA GLY A 62 9.85 6.28 -0.69
C GLY A 62 9.10 6.94 -1.84
N HIS A 63 8.64 6.18 -2.84
CA HIS A 63 7.79 6.69 -3.92
C HIS A 63 6.34 6.52 -3.51
N TYR A 64 5.53 7.58 -3.55
CA TYR A 64 4.22 7.55 -2.92
C TYR A 64 3.14 8.25 -3.73
N LYS A 65 1.89 7.90 -3.41
CA LYS A 65 0.69 8.62 -3.83
C LYS A 65 -0.14 8.94 -2.61
N VAL A 66 -0.62 10.18 -2.54
CA VAL A 66 -1.43 10.68 -1.41
C VAL A 66 -2.92 10.52 -1.70
N ALA A 67 -3.74 10.73 -0.66
CA ALA A 67 -5.19 10.55 -0.73
C ALA A 67 -5.85 11.28 -1.91
N GLU A 68 -5.40 12.49 -2.22
CA GLU A 68 -5.96 13.28 -3.31
C GLU A 68 -5.84 12.54 -4.65
N ASP A 69 -4.68 11.95 -4.92
CA ASP A 69 -4.46 11.17 -6.14
C ASP A 69 -5.21 9.86 -6.11
N LEU A 70 -5.22 9.18 -4.94
CA LEU A 70 -5.85 7.88 -4.80
C LEU A 70 -7.37 7.94 -4.94
N ARG A 71 -8.00 9.03 -4.52
CA ARG A 71 -9.44 9.23 -4.67
C ARG A 71 -9.86 9.39 -6.12
N ARG A 72 -8.95 9.80 -6.98
CA ARG A 72 -9.19 9.97 -8.43
C ARG A 72 -8.86 8.71 -9.22
N ASP A 73 -8.28 7.71 -8.56
CA ASP A 73 -7.90 6.48 -9.25
C ASP A 73 -9.15 5.69 -9.62
N PRO A 74 -9.27 5.21 -10.87
CA PRO A 74 -10.41 4.41 -11.30
C PRO A 74 -10.61 3.13 -10.49
N LEU A 75 -9.57 2.66 -9.80
CA LEU A 75 -9.62 1.43 -9.01
C LEU A 75 -9.93 1.66 -7.53
N LEU A 76 -10.34 2.88 -7.17
CA LEU A 76 -10.77 3.18 -5.80
C LEU A 76 -11.89 2.21 -5.39
N GLY A 77 -11.73 1.58 -4.23
CA GLY A 77 -12.68 0.60 -3.72
C GLY A 77 -12.49 -0.81 -4.25
N GLU A 78 -11.60 -1.01 -5.20
CA GLU A 78 -11.34 -2.30 -5.84
C GLU A 78 -10.18 -3.04 -5.19
N ALA A 79 -10.06 -4.33 -5.48
CA ALA A 79 -8.87 -5.10 -5.11
C ALA A 79 -7.73 -4.73 -6.06
N VAL A 80 -6.61 -4.29 -5.48
CA VAL A 80 -5.50 -3.76 -6.26
C VAL A 80 -4.16 -4.35 -5.87
N HIS A 81 -3.24 -4.27 -6.81
CA HIS A 81 -1.83 -4.58 -6.67
C HIS A 81 -1.04 -3.30 -6.97
N VAL A 82 -0.16 -2.92 -6.08
CA VAL A 82 0.65 -1.71 -6.20
C VAL A 82 2.11 -2.10 -6.33
N SER A 83 2.78 -1.57 -7.34
CA SER A 83 4.19 -1.83 -7.60
C SER A 83 4.87 -0.59 -8.17
N LEU A 84 6.20 -0.59 -8.20
CA LEU A 84 6.97 0.46 -8.86
C LEU A 84 7.36 0.04 -10.27
N SER A 85 7.25 0.97 -11.20
CA SER A 85 7.82 0.87 -12.53
C SER A 85 8.72 2.09 -12.71
N GLY A 86 10.04 1.87 -12.61
CA GLY A 86 10.99 2.96 -12.46
C GLY A 86 10.73 3.67 -11.12
N ASP A 87 10.41 4.96 -11.19
CA ASP A 87 10.09 5.77 -10.02
C ASP A 87 8.58 6.13 -9.95
N VAL A 88 7.76 5.43 -10.73
CA VAL A 88 6.31 5.64 -10.78
C VAL A 88 5.58 4.52 -10.05
N LEU A 89 4.68 4.91 -9.15
CA LEU A 89 3.82 3.97 -8.45
C LEU A 89 2.65 3.59 -9.35
N ASN A 90 2.55 2.30 -9.66
CA ASN A 90 1.47 1.76 -10.50
C ASN A 90 0.46 1.02 -9.66
N ILE A 91 -0.82 1.31 -9.89
CA ILE A 91 -1.94 0.63 -9.25
C ILE A 91 -2.68 -0.13 -10.33
N THR A 92 -2.74 -1.44 -10.19
CA THR A 92 -3.42 -2.30 -11.15
C THR A 92 -4.45 -3.17 -10.44
N ARG A 93 -5.43 -3.66 -11.20
CA ARG A 93 -6.44 -4.57 -10.65
C ARG A 93 -5.79 -5.90 -10.28
N LEU A 94 -6.15 -6.38 -9.12
CA LEU A 94 -5.65 -7.67 -8.62
C LEU A 94 -6.27 -8.85 -9.38
#